data_b5355ecffa4186324c6bc17bcf0dd2a9
#
_entry.id   b5355ecffa4186324c6bc17bcf0dd2a9
#
_cell.length_a   1.000
_cell.length_b   1.000
_cell.length_c   1.000
_cell.angle_alpha   90.00
_cell.angle_beta   90.00
_cell.angle_gamma   90.00
#
_symmetry.space_group_name_H-M   'P 1'
#
loop_
_entity.id
_entity.type
_entity.pdbx_description
1 polymer ?
#
loop_
_entity_poly.entity_id
_entity_poly.type
_entity_poly.pdbx_seq_one_letter_code
_entity_poly.pdbx_strand_id
1 'polypeptide(L)'
;MLNEESRRKIRELKLDELVDILDDQEHRLDIYASMSFDDRLTIAIDELYHRKNSSRAKRLISSAKLRYPEADINTLILEPRGLSKPRMLGLSAESYLIDARNIIINGYTGAGKTYLACAIAKEACRRLHKTRYVRMPKMLEEFNLATQTGAGISKLVKRYCSYHLLIVDEWLVEIPSEMEVKYLLEIFEIRYDLHPTIFCTQYKQSEWHPRLGGGVMADAIMDRIVHNADTVDLGKVNMRELLARKQS
;
A
#
# COMPACT_ATOMS: atom_id res chain seq x y z
N MET A 1 -34.82 -22.38 10.24
CA MET A 1 -33.56 -23.17 10.25
C MET A 1 -33.17 -23.57 8.85
N LEU A 2 -31.89 -23.30 8.48
CA LEU A 2 -31.33 -23.84 7.24
C LEU A 2 -31.20 -25.38 7.38
N ASN A 3 -31.68 -26.13 6.41
CA ASN A 3 -31.46 -27.57 6.36
C ASN A 3 -30.01 -27.91 5.97
N GLU A 4 -29.58 -29.14 6.25
CA GLU A 4 -28.19 -29.56 5.99
C GLU A 4 -27.77 -29.45 4.52
N GLU A 5 -28.70 -29.67 3.59
CA GLU A 5 -28.44 -29.55 2.16
C GLU A 5 -28.15 -28.10 1.75
N SER A 6 -28.92 -27.15 2.29
CA SER A 6 -28.67 -25.69 2.07
C SER A 6 -27.35 -25.23 2.69
N ARG A 7 -27.02 -25.72 3.90
CA ARG A 7 -25.72 -25.48 4.55
C ARG A 7 -24.56 -25.96 3.69
N ARG A 8 -24.67 -27.18 3.14
CA ARG A 8 -23.65 -27.73 2.24
C ARG A 8 -23.46 -26.84 1.01
N LYS A 9 -24.57 -26.45 0.34
CA LYS A 9 -24.53 -25.59 -0.86
C LYS A 9 -23.87 -24.23 -0.56
N ILE A 10 -24.18 -23.60 0.57
CA ILE A 10 -23.56 -22.34 1.01
C ILE A 10 -22.05 -22.51 1.20
N ARG A 11 -21.59 -23.62 1.81
CA ARG A 11 -20.16 -23.92 1.98
C ARG A 11 -19.45 -24.17 0.64
N GLU A 12 -20.08 -24.91 -0.29
CA GLU A 12 -19.57 -25.11 -1.65
C GLU A 12 -19.35 -23.77 -2.39
N LEU A 13 -20.21 -22.77 -2.13
CA LEU A 13 -20.07 -21.40 -2.61
C LEU A 13 -19.00 -20.58 -1.85
N LYS A 14 -18.30 -21.17 -0.88
CA LYS A 14 -17.31 -20.51 -0.01
C LYS A 14 -17.89 -19.32 0.80
N LEU A 15 -19.11 -19.50 1.25
CA LEU A 15 -19.85 -18.54 2.07
C LEU A 15 -20.09 -19.07 3.50
N ASP A 16 -19.11 -19.80 4.06
CA ASP A 16 -19.20 -20.42 5.39
C ASP A 16 -19.64 -19.42 6.46
N GLU A 17 -19.08 -18.20 6.40
CA GLU A 17 -19.42 -17.12 7.35
C GLU A 17 -20.91 -16.75 7.33
N LEU A 18 -21.63 -16.98 6.21
CA LEU A 18 -23.08 -16.75 6.15
C LEU A 18 -23.85 -17.77 6.98
N VAL A 19 -23.39 -19.02 7.01
CA VAL A 19 -23.99 -20.06 7.86
C VAL A 19 -23.88 -19.63 9.32
N ASP A 20 -22.68 -19.20 9.75
CA ASP A 20 -22.42 -18.76 11.13
C ASP A 20 -23.29 -17.56 11.52
N ILE A 21 -23.46 -16.58 10.60
CA ILE A 21 -24.29 -15.40 10.84
C ILE A 21 -25.78 -15.80 10.98
N LEU A 22 -26.28 -16.69 10.12
CA LEU A 22 -27.66 -17.11 10.17
C LEU A 22 -27.94 -17.97 11.42
N ASP A 23 -26.98 -18.79 11.85
CA ASP A 23 -27.06 -19.54 13.11
C ASP A 23 -27.08 -18.60 14.32
N ASP A 24 -26.25 -17.54 14.33
CA ASP A 24 -26.28 -16.52 15.39
C ASP A 24 -27.65 -15.83 15.46
N GLN A 25 -28.25 -15.48 14.32
CA GLN A 25 -29.61 -14.92 14.30
C GLN A 25 -30.65 -15.87 14.87
N GLU A 26 -30.51 -17.19 14.65
CA GLU A 26 -31.42 -18.20 15.21
C GLU A 26 -31.24 -18.38 16.73
N HIS A 27 -30.02 -18.23 17.25
CA HIS A 27 -29.73 -18.34 18.68
C HIS A 27 -30.12 -17.07 19.46
N ARG A 28 -30.22 -15.92 18.79
CA ARG A 28 -30.52 -14.62 19.41
C ARG A 28 -31.94 -14.16 19.07
N LEU A 29 -32.92 -14.98 19.37
CA LEU A 29 -34.34 -14.69 19.09
C LEU A 29 -34.86 -13.46 19.83
N ASP A 30 -34.27 -13.10 20.98
CA ASP A 30 -34.55 -11.87 21.71
C ASP A 30 -34.37 -10.61 20.84
N ILE A 31 -33.45 -10.64 19.89
CA ILE A 31 -33.16 -9.53 18.99
C ILE A 31 -33.90 -9.65 17.66
N TYR A 32 -33.91 -10.85 17.10
CA TYR A 32 -34.31 -11.07 15.69
C TYR A 32 -35.74 -11.54 15.50
N ALA A 33 -36.45 -12.01 16.57
CA ALA A 33 -37.80 -12.58 16.42
C ALA A 33 -38.85 -11.57 15.93
N SER A 34 -38.68 -10.29 16.26
CA SER A 34 -39.60 -9.22 15.84
C SER A 34 -39.29 -8.61 14.47
N MET A 35 -38.19 -9.00 13.85
CA MET A 35 -37.74 -8.44 12.56
C MET A 35 -38.35 -9.20 11.39
N SER A 36 -38.60 -8.50 10.30
CA SER A 36 -39.01 -9.13 9.03
C SER A 36 -37.87 -10.00 8.46
N PHE A 37 -38.22 -10.92 7.56
CA PHE A 37 -37.23 -11.71 6.84
C PHE A 37 -36.25 -10.82 6.06
N ASP A 38 -36.77 -9.77 5.39
CA ASP A 38 -35.98 -8.86 4.58
C ASP A 38 -34.97 -8.07 5.43
N ASP A 39 -35.37 -7.59 6.61
CA ASP A 39 -34.46 -6.91 7.56
C ASP A 39 -33.36 -7.86 8.04
N ARG A 40 -33.72 -9.06 8.42
CA ARG A 40 -32.76 -10.09 8.88
C ARG A 40 -31.79 -10.48 7.78
N LEU A 41 -32.26 -10.62 6.54
CA LEU A 41 -31.44 -10.92 5.39
C LEU A 41 -30.48 -9.77 5.07
N THR A 42 -30.95 -8.53 5.12
CA THR A 42 -30.12 -7.34 4.93
C THR A 42 -28.99 -7.29 5.94
N ILE A 43 -29.29 -7.47 7.22
CA ILE A 43 -28.27 -7.53 8.28
C ILE A 43 -27.25 -8.64 8.02
N ALA A 44 -27.72 -9.82 7.61
CA ALA A 44 -26.84 -10.94 7.34
C ALA A 44 -25.90 -10.68 6.14
N ILE A 45 -26.40 -10.04 5.10
CA ILE A 45 -25.61 -9.65 3.93
C ILE A 45 -24.56 -8.59 4.30
N ASP A 46 -24.95 -7.56 5.04
CA ASP A 46 -24.05 -6.50 5.48
C ASP A 46 -22.93 -7.04 6.38
N GLU A 47 -23.28 -7.90 7.33
CA GLU A 47 -22.27 -8.53 8.20
C GLU A 47 -21.31 -9.42 7.42
N LEU A 48 -21.82 -10.25 6.50
CA LEU A 48 -21.02 -11.07 5.60
C LEU A 48 -20.05 -10.21 4.77
N TYR A 49 -20.56 -9.12 4.20
CA TYR A 49 -19.76 -8.17 3.43
C TYR A 49 -18.62 -7.58 4.26
N HIS A 50 -18.91 -7.13 5.48
CA HIS A 50 -17.90 -6.59 6.40
C HIS A 50 -16.86 -7.63 6.81
N ARG A 51 -17.27 -8.85 7.15
CA ARG A 51 -16.34 -9.96 7.51
C ARG A 51 -15.41 -10.29 6.33
N LYS A 52 -15.96 -10.45 5.13
CA LYS A 52 -15.21 -10.74 3.90
C LYS A 52 -14.19 -9.64 3.58
N ASN A 53 -14.60 -8.39 3.65
CA ASN A 53 -13.72 -7.25 3.37
C ASN A 53 -12.63 -7.11 4.42
N SER A 54 -12.94 -7.29 5.70
CA SER A 54 -11.95 -7.27 6.78
C SER A 54 -10.90 -8.38 6.61
N SER A 55 -11.33 -9.59 6.29
CA SER A 55 -10.44 -10.73 6.03
C SER A 55 -9.57 -10.52 4.79
N ARG A 56 -10.14 -9.93 3.73
CA ARG A 56 -9.40 -9.57 2.51
C ARG A 56 -8.37 -8.48 2.79
N ALA A 57 -8.74 -7.42 3.52
CA ALA A 57 -7.83 -6.35 3.92
C ALA A 57 -6.66 -6.89 4.76
N LYS A 58 -6.90 -7.76 5.74
CA LYS A 58 -5.85 -8.40 6.53
C LYS A 58 -4.87 -9.20 5.65
N ARG A 59 -5.37 -9.95 4.68
CA ARG A 59 -4.52 -10.70 3.72
C ARG A 59 -3.69 -9.75 2.85
N LEU A 60 -4.27 -8.64 2.37
CA LEU A 60 -3.54 -7.64 1.59
C LEU A 60 -2.44 -6.97 2.42
N ILE A 61 -2.70 -6.59 3.67
CA ILE A 61 -1.70 -6.02 4.59
C ILE A 61 -0.54 -7.01 4.78
N SER A 62 -0.83 -8.28 5.04
CA SER A 62 0.19 -9.32 5.19
C SER A 62 1.03 -9.51 3.91
N SER A 63 0.39 -9.53 2.73
CA SER A 63 1.06 -9.72 1.44
C SER A 63 1.84 -8.49 0.97
N ALA A 64 1.50 -7.30 1.45
CA ALA A 64 2.18 -6.05 1.11
C ALA A 64 3.63 -6.00 1.62
N LYS A 65 4.00 -6.82 2.61
CA LYS A 65 5.35 -6.89 3.21
C LYS A 65 5.82 -5.55 3.74
N LEU A 66 4.91 -4.81 4.39
CA LEU A 66 5.22 -3.53 5.01
C LEU A 66 6.31 -3.69 6.06
N ARG A 67 7.26 -2.74 6.10
CA ARG A 67 8.31 -2.73 7.14
C ARG A 67 7.73 -2.47 8.54
N TYR A 68 6.68 -1.65 8.61
CA TYR A 68 5.94 -1.32 9.82
C TYR A 68 4.46 -1.65 9.63
N PRO A 69 4.04 -2.91 9.78
CA PRO A 69 2.64 -3.31 9.59
C PRO A 69 1.71 -2.71 10.66
N GLU A 70 2.26 -2.31 11.82
CA GLU A 70 1.56 -1.60 12.89
C GLU A 70 1.30 -0.12 12.58
N ALA A 71 2.03 0.47 11.61
CA ALA A 71 1.89 1.89 11.29
C ALA A 71 0.42 2.27 11.03
N ASP A 72 0.00 3.41 11.62
CA ASP A 72 -1.36 3.90 11.47
C ASP A 72 -1.34 5.43 11.27
N ILE A 73 -2.13 5.90 10.33
CA ILE A 73 -2.16 7.32 9.96
C ILE A 73 -2.72 8.20 11.08
N ASN A 74 -3.60 7.63 11.91
CA ASN A 74 -4.23 8.34 13.02
C ASN A 74 -3.28 8.54 14.23
N THR A 75 -2.22 7.73 14.32
CA THR A 75 -1.24 7.78 15.42
C THR A 75 0.03 8.55 15.05
N LEU A 76 0.06 9.15 13.86
CA LEU A 76 1.22 9.93 13.41
C LEU A 76 1.42 11.19 14.25
N ILE A 77 2.64 11.40 14.71
CA ILE A 77 3.05 12.65 15.35
C ILE A 77 3.34 13.67 14.24
N LEU A 78 2.49 14.66 14.06
CA LEU A 78 2.50 15.54 12.89
C LEU A 78 3.29 16.83 13.11
N GLU A 79 3.04 17.52 14.22
CA GLU A 79 3.53 18.88 14.49
C GLU A 79 5.06 19.08 14.35
N PRO A 80 5.92 18.22 14.93
CA PRO A 80 7.37 18.42 14.82
C PRO A 80 7.90 18.31 13.39
N ARG A 81 7.09 17.78 12.47
CA ARG A 81 7.44 17.54 11.06
C ARG A 81 6.81 18.54 10.10
N GLY A 82 6.11 19.56 10.63
CA GLY A 82 5.39 20.53 9.80
C GLY A 82 4.22 19.93 8.99
N LEU A 83 3.72 18.74 9.41
CA LEU A 83 2.60 18.09 8.77
C LEU A 83 1.28 18.55 9.41
N SER A 84 0.28 18.80 8.59
CA SER A 84 -1.06 19.12 9.04
C SER A 84 -2.00 17.90 8.94
N LYS A 85 -2.97 17.82 9.85
CA LYS A 85 -3.97 16.75 9.84
C LYS A 85 -4.78 16.71 8.54
N PRO A 86 -5.23 17.85 7.96
CA PRO A 86 -5.91 17.85 6.67
C PRO A 86 -5.06 17.26 5.54
N ARG A 87 -3.75 17.58 5.50
CA ARG A 87 -2.84 17.02 4.49
C ARG A 87 -2.71 15.50 4.63
N MET A 88 -2.63 14.99 5.86
CA MET A 88 -2.57 13.55 6.10
C MET A 88 -3.85 12.84 5.71
N LEU A 89 -5.00 13.43 5.98
CA LEU A 89 -6.30 12.91 5.53
C LEU A 89 -6.37 12.89 3.99
N GLY A 90 -5.88 13.93 3.31
CA GLY A 90 -5.80 13.95 1.84
C GLY A 90 -4.92 12.83 1.29
N LEU A 91 -3.75 12.58 1.90
CA LEU A 91 -2.85 11.48 1.51
C LEU A 91 -3.39 10.08 1.85
N SER A 92 -4.33 9.97 2.78
CA SER A 92 -5.03 8.71 3.09
C SER A 92 -6.33 8.54 2.31
N ALA A 93 -6.80 9.59 1.64
CA ALA A 93 -7.96 9.52 0.77
C ALA A 93 -7.68 8.62 -0.45
N GLU A 94 -8.72 8.15 -1.10
CA GLU A 94 -8.58 7.27 -2.27
C GLU A 94 -8.21 8.03 -3.54
N SER A 95 -8.30 9.36 -3.53
CA SER A 95 -8.09 10.21 -4.71
C SER A 95 -6.74 9.98 -5.40
N TYR A 96 -5.64 9.88 -4.65
CA TYR A 96 -4.32 9.64 -5.26
C TYR A 96 -4.24 8.28 -5.96
N LEU A 97 -5.00 7.27 -5.51
CA LEU A 97 -5.09 5.96 -6.15
C LEU A 97 -5.90 6.03 -7.44
N ILE A 98 -7.00 6.79 -7.43
CA ILE A 98 -7.89 6.98 -8.60
C ILE A 98 -7.18 7.82 -9.66
N ASP A 99 -6.54 8.91 -9.24
CA ASP A 99 -5.82 9.84 -10.13
C ASP A 99 -4.44 9.31 -10.55
N ALA A 100 -4.05 8.11 -10.11
CA ALA A 100 -2.73 7.50 -10.30
C ALA A 100 -1.57 8.43 -9.89
N ARG A 101 -1.78 9.31 -8.88
CA ARG A 101 -0.84 10.33 -8.46
C ARG A 101 0.25 9.78 -7.55
N ASN A 102 1.50 9.91 -7.96
CA ASN A 102 2.65 9.50 -7.15
C ASN A 102 2.76 10.32 -5.86
N ILE A 103 3.44 9.77 -4.85
CA ILE A 103 3.77 10.46 -3.61
C ILE A 103 5.28 10.39 -3.40
N ILE A 104 5.92 11.54 -3.26
CA ILE A 104 7.34 11.64 -2.93
C ILE A 104 7.47 12.08 -1.48
N ILE A 105 7.97 11.18 -0.62
CA ILE A 105 8.22 11.47 0.80
C ILE A 105 9.70 11.73 0.96
N ASN A 106 10.05 13.01 1.14
CA ASN A 106 11.42 13.46 1.36
C ASN A 106 11.70 13.74 2.85
N GLY A 107 12.94 13.61 3.27
CA GLY A 107 13.39 13.95 4.62
C GLY A 107 14.65 13.22 5.02
N TYR A 108 15.27 13.67 6.09
CA TYR A 108 16.51 13.10 6.62
C TYR A 108 16.31 11.67 7.16
N THR A 109 17.43 10.97 7.37
CA THR A 109 17.41 9.68 8.07
C THR A 109 16.79 9.84 9.46
N GLY A 110 15.86 8.96 9.81
CA GLY A 110 15.14 9.06 11.09
C GLY A 110 13.88 9.94 11.07
N ALA A 111 13.58 10.69 9.99
CA ALA A 111 12.41 11.56 9.90
C ALA A 111 11.05 10.84 9.85
N GLY A 112 11.04 9.50 9.69
CA GLY A 112 9.82 8.70 9.68
C GLY A 112 9.18 8.49 8.30
N LYS A 113 9.94 8.67 7.21
CA LYS A 113 9.48 8.44 5.82
C LYS A 113 8.83 7.08 5.63
N THR A 114 9.57 6.03 5.96
CA THR A 114 9.12 4.64 5.84
C THR A 114 7.86 4.37 6.65
N TYR A 115 7.77 4.92 7.87
CA TYR A 115 6.60 4.75 8.73
C TYR A 115 5.37 5.41 8.11
N LEU A 116 5.49 6.64 7.60
CA LEU A 116 4.42 7.34 6.90
C LEU A 116 3.98 6.57 5.65
N ALA A 117 4.92 6.12 4.81
CA ALA A 117 4.61 5.32 3.63
C ALA A 117 3.86 4.03 3.99
N CYS A 118 4.28 3.33 5.07
CA CYS A 118 3.59 2.14 5.55
C CYS A 118 2.18 2.44 6.06
N ALA A 119 1.97 3.59 6.74
CA ALA A 119 0.64 4.00 7.20
C ALA A 119 -0.32 4.27 6.03
N ILE A 120 0.14 5.00 4.99
CA ILE A 120 -0.64 5.23 3.77
C ILE A 120 -0.93 3.90 3.06
N ALA A 121 0.07 3.04 2.92
CA ALA A 121 -0.06 1.73 2.29
C ALA A 121 -1.07 0.81 3.00
N LYS A 122 -1.12 0.87 4.34
CA LYS A 122 -2.08 0.11 5.14
C LYS A 122 -3.51 0.58 4.88
N GLU A 123 -3.74 1.90 4.74
CA GLU A 123 -5.05 2.43 4.35
C GLU A 123 -5.44 1.98 2.94
N ALA A 124 -4.52 1.98 1.97
CA ALA A 124 -4.78 1.41 0.64
C ALA A 124 -5.19 -0.08 0.71
N CYS A 125 -4.53 -0.88 1.56
CA CYS A 125 -4.91 -2.28 1.78
C CYS A 125 -6.29 -2.42 2.44
N ARG A 126 -6.65 -1.54 3.40
CA ARG A 126 -7.98 -1.51 4.03
C ARG A 126 -9.08 -1.20 3.01
N ARG A 127 -8.77 -0.40 1.99
CA ARG A 127 -9.63 -0.12 0.82
C ARG A 127 -9.52 -1.16 -0.29
N LEU A 128 -8.93 -2.32 0.02
CA LEU A 128 -8.82 -3.49 -0.86
C LEU A 128 -7.88 -3.29 -2.07
N HIS A 129 -6.98 -2.30 -2.03
CA HIS A 129 -5.97 -2.13 -3.06
C HIS A 129 -4.76 -3.04 -2.82
N LYS A 130 -4.36 -3.77 -3.86
CA LYS A 130 -3.18 -4.64 -3.83
C LYS A 130 -1.92 -3.80 -3.75
N THR A 131 -1.21 -3.88 -2.63
CA THR A 131 -0.07 -3.02 -2.30
C THR A 131 1.21 -3.84 -2.14
N ARG A 132 2.35 -3.22 -2.44
CA ARG A 132 3.67 -3.81 -2.21
C ARG A 132 4.65 -2.76 -1.70
N TYR A 133 5.33 -3.09 -0.62
CA TYR A 133 6.52 -2.39 -0.14
C TYR A 133 7.78 -3.14 -0.59
N VAL A 134 8.77 -2.39 -1.06
CA VAL A 134 10.10 -2.88 -1.38
C VAL A 134 11.13 -1.78 -1.11
N ARG A 135 12.32 -2.14 -0.65
CA ARG A 135 13.48 -1.24 -0.64
C ARG A 135 14.12 -1.27 -2.02
N MET A 136 14.57 -0.12 -2.53
CA MET A 136 15.22 -0.06 -3.85
C MET A 136 16.40 -1.04 -3.97
N PRO A 137 17.35 -1.14 -3.02
CA PRO A 137 18.43 -2.12 -3.12
C PRO A 137 17.92 -3.56 -3.30
N LYS A 138 16.83 -3.93 -2.60
CA LYS A 138 16.23 -5.27 -2.77
C LYS A 138 15.56 -5.46 -4.13
N MET A 139 14.98 -4.41 -4.67
CA MET A 139 14.39 -4.42 -6.02
C MET A 139 15.46 -4.62 -7.09
N LEU A 140 16.61 -3.93 -6.96
CA LEU A 140 17.76 -4.09 -7.85
C LEU A 140 18.38 -5.50 -7.76
N GLU A 141 18.51 -6.05 -6.55
CA GLU A 141 18.93 -7.43 -6.34
C GLU A 141 18.00 -8.43 -7.05
N GLU A 142 16.67 -8.21 -6.97
CA GLU A 142 15.70 -9.07 -7.67
C GLU A 142 15.85 -8.97 -9.20
N PHE A 143 16.18 -7.79 -9.75
CA PHE A 143 16.49 -7.64 -11.18
C PHE A 143 17.72 -8.45 -11.58
N ASN A 144 18.80 -8.34 -10.82
CA ASN A 144 20.05 -9.07 -11.09
C ASN A 144 19.85 -10.58 -11.05
N LEU A 145 19.12 -11.09 -10.05
CA LEU A 145 18.79 -12.51 -9.96
C LEU A 145 17.92 -12.98 -11.14
N ALA A 146 16.91 -12.21 -11.53
CA ALA A 146 16.02 -12.55 -12.64
C ALA A 146 16.77 -12.56 -13.97
N THR A 147 17.75 -11.68 -14.17
CA THR A 147 18.60 -11.63 -15.35
C THR A 147 19.54 -12.85 -15.41
N GLN A 148 20.21 -13.21 -14.30
CA GLN A 148 21.14 -14.33 -14.23
C GLN A 148 20.47 -15.68 -14.43
N THR A 149 19.27 -15.86 -13.91
CA THR A 149 18.56 -17.14 -13.98
C THR A 149 17.77 -17.35 -15.28
N GLY A 150 17.73 -16.36 -16.18
CA GLY A 150 16.90 -16.40 -17.40
C GLY A 150 15.39 -16.55 -17.13
N ALA A 151 15.00 -16.57 -15.84
CA ALA A 151 13.66 -16.91 -15.39
C ALA A 151 12.66 -15.77 -15.56
N GLY A 152 13.05 -14.70 -16.27
CA GLY A 152 12.07 -13.77 -16.75
C GLY A 152 11.99 -12.48 -15.97
N ILE A 153 12.92 -11.57 -16.28
CA ILE A 153 12.79 -10.15 -15.95
C ILE A 153 11.38 -9.63 -16.30
N SER A 154 10.80 -10.07 -17.42
CA SER A 154 9.44 -9.71 -17.83
C SER A 154 8.37 -10.13 -16.81
N LYS A 155 8.53 -11.29 -16.13
CA LYS A 155 7.62 -11.70 -15.04
C LYS A 155 7.77 -10.79 -13.83
N LEU A 156 9.00 -10.39 -13.53
CA LEU A 156 9.31 -9.50 -12.42
C LEU A 156 8.74 -8.10 -12.66
N VAL A 157 8.95 -7.53 -13.85
CA VAL A 157 8.37 -6.26 -14.29
C VAL A 157 6.84 -6.32 -14.19
N LYS A 158 6.19 -7.33 -14.81
CA LYS A 158 4.74 -7.51 -14.71
C LYS A 158 4.25 -7.61 -13.28
N ARG A 159 5.00 -8.28 -12.40
CA ARG A 159 4.66 -8.37 -10.97
C ARG A 159 4.66 -7.00 -10.30
N TYR A 160 5.69 -6.17 -10.51
CA TYR A 160 5.74 -4.81 -9.97
C TYR A 160 4.66 -3.90 -10.55
N CYS A 161 4.35 -4.06 -11.84
CA CYS A 161 3.26 -3.31 -12.49
C CYS A 161 1.87 -3.71 -12.01
N SER A 162 1.68 -4.94 -11.52
CA SER A 162 0.38 -5.46 -11.07
C SER A 162 -0.10 -4.96 -9.71
N TYR A 163 0.73 -4.21 -8.97
CA TYR A 163 0.34 -3.63 -7.69
C TYR A 163 -0.38 -2.29 -7.91
N HIS A 164 -1.56 -2.13 -7.29
CA HIS A 164 -2.30 -0.87 -7.34
C HIS A 164 -1.54 0.25 -6.62
N LEU A 165 -0.76 -0.08 -5.59
CA LEU A 165 0.17 0.83 -4.94
C LEU A 165 1.52 0.15 -4.75
N LEU A 166 2.58 0.77 -5.23
CA LEU A 166 3.96 0.35 -5.00
C LEU A 166 4.65 1.35 -4.07
N ILE A 167 5.37 0.86 -3.06
CA ILE A 167 6.24 1.68 -2.23
C ILE A 167 7.68 1.30 -2.54
N VAL A 168 8.46 2.26 -3.03
CA VAL A 168 9.90 2.12 -3.24
C VAL A 168 10.61 2.93 -2.16
N ASP A 169 11.05 2.26 -1.11
CA ASP A 169 11.79 2.89 -0.01
C ASP A 169 13.29 2.92 -0.32
N GLU A 170 14.00 3.84 0.30
CA GLU A 170 15.42 4.08 0.05
C GLU A 170 15.71 4.42 -1.43
N TRP A 171 14.78 5.19 -2.04
CA TRP A 171 14.88 5.58 -3.44
C TRP A 171 16.20 6.28 -3.72
N LEU A 172 16.97 5.74 -4.67
CA LEU A 172 18.28 6.21 -5.12
C LEU A 172 19.37 6.28 -4.03
N VAL A 173 19.24 5.57 -2.91
CA VAL A 173 20.34 5.39 -1.96
C VAL A 173 21.47 4.60 -2.61
N GLU A 174 21.14 3.57 -3.36
CA GLU A 174 22.04 2.85 -4.24
C GLU A 174 21.89 3.39 -5.67
N ILE A 175 23.00 3.54 -6.37
CA ILE A 175 23.03 4.00 -7.76
C ILE A 175 22.80 2.77 -8.66
N PRO A 176 21.70 2.76 -9.44
CA PRO A 176 21.41 1.63 -10.32
C PRO A 176 22.38 1.59 -11.51
N SER A 177 22.70 0.40 -11.99
CA SER A 177 23.40 0.18 -13.25
C SER A 177 22.50 0.61 -14.44
N GLU A 178 23.12 0.79 -15.62
CA GLU A 178 22.37 1.15 -16.83
C GLU A 178 21.26 0.14 -17.17
N MET A 179 21.50 -1.15 -16.93
CA MET A 179 20.48 -2.18 -17.17
C MET A 179 19.33 -2.10 -16.17
N GLU A 180 19.63 -1.84 -14.90
CA GLU A 180 18.61 -1.64 -13.87
C GLU A 180 17.77 -0.38 -14.13
N VAL A 181 18.39 0.69 -14.64
CA VAL A 181 17.67 1.90 -15.08
C VAL A 181 16.66 1.58 -16.18
N LYS A 182 17.03 0.72 -17.16
CA LYS A 182 16.07 0.26 -18.19
C LYS A 182 14.87 -0.47 -17.59
N TYR A 183 15.07 -1.33 -16.60
CA TYR A 183 13.97 -2.03 -15.93
C TYR A 183 13.11 -1.10 -15.08
N LEU A 184 13.71 -0.13 -14.41
CA LEU A 184 12.98 0.92 -13.69
C LEU A 184 12.13 1.74 -14.65
N LEU A 185 12.69 2.15 -15.79
CA LEU A 185 11.96 2.88 -16.82
C LEU A 185 10.77 2.07 -17.33
N GLU A 186 10.95 0.79 -17.66
CA GLU A 186 9.84 -0.09 -18.11
C GLU A 186 8.73 -0.19 -17.07
N ILE A 187 9.07 -0.32 -15.78
CA ILE A 187 8.08 -0.38 -14.71
C ILE A 187 7.31 0.94 -14.59
N PHE A 188 8.01 2.09 -14.57
CA PHE A 188 7.35 3.37 -14.37
C PHE A 188 6.59 3.84 -15.60
N GLU A 189 7.02 3.43 -16.80
CA GLU A 189 6.26 3.62 -18.04
C GLU A 189 4.91 2.91 -18.00
N ILE A 190 4.89 1.64 -17.63
CA ILE A 190 3.66 0.83 -17.54
C ILE A 190 2.75 1.34 -16.40
N ARG A 191 3.34 1.84 -15.30
CA ARG A 191 2.57 2.31 -14.15
C ARG A 191 2.04 3.73 -14.32
N TYR A 192 2.65 4.52 -15.21
CA TYR A 192 2.24 5.89 -15.48
C TYR A 192 0.74 5.96 -15.81
N ASP A 193 0.01 6.91 -15.23
CA ASP A 193 -1.44 7.09 -15.34
C ASP A 193 -2.33 5.89 -14.97
N LEU A 194 -1.75 4.77 -14.51
CA LEU A 194 -2.51 3.58 -14.09
C LEU A 194 -2.45 3.34 -12.58
N HIS A 195 -1.27 3.42 -12.02
CA HIS A 195 -1.03 3.03 -10.63
C HIS A 195 0.02 3.90 -9.97
N PRO A 196 -0.28 4.57 -8.84
CA PRO A 196 0.68 5.40 -8.14
C PRO A 196 1.81 4.60 -7.52
N THR A 197 2.93 5.31 -7.30
CA THR A 197 4.07 4.82 -6.54
C THR A 197 4.43 5.82 -5.45
N ILE A 198 4.75 5.33 -4.24
CA ILE A 198 5.30 6.13 -3.16
C ILE A 198 6.82 5.96 -3.17
N PHE A 199 7.54 7.07 -3.28
CA PHE A 199 9.00 7.10 -3.22
C PHE A 199 9.44 7.70 -1.89
N CYS A 200 10.20 6.93 -1.08
CA CYS A 200 10.83 7.45 0.13
C CYS A 200 12.30 7.73 -0.15
N THR A 201 12.72 8.97 -0.03
CA THR A 201 14.08 9.39 -0.37
C THR A 201 14.65 10.39 0.63
N GLN A 202 15.96 10.48 0.69
CA GLN A 202 16.69 11.54 1.39
C GLN A 202 17.31 12.57 0.42
N TYR A 203 17.23 12.30 -0.88
CA TYR A 203 17.78 13.14 -1.92
C TYR A 203 16.73 14.11 -2.46
N LYS A 204 17.14 15.33 -2.76
CA LYS A 204 16.29 16.28 -3.47
C LYS A 204 16.06 15.80 -4.91
N GLN A 205 14.94 16.16 -5.50
CA GLN A 205 14.63 15.76 -6.88
C GLN A 205 15.71 16.19 -7.88
N SER A 206 16.38 17.32 -7.65
CA SER A 206 17.52 17.78 -8.48
C SER A 206 18.72 16.84 -8.48
N GLU A 207 18.83 15.97 -7.47
CA GLU A 207 19.92 14.99 -7.34
C GLU A 207 19.57 13.64 -8.00
N TRP A 208 18.31 13.43 -8.40
CA TRP A 208 17.87 12.14 -8.93
C TRP A 208 18.43 11.87 -10.34
N HIS A 209 18.41 12.88 -11.21
CA HIS A 209 18.90 12.75 -12.58
C HIS A 209 20.34 12.21 -12.65
N PRO A 210 21.36 12.82 -11.99
CA PRO A 210 22.70 12.27 -12.00
C PRO A 210 22.80 10.90 -11.32
N ARG A 211 21.97 10.62 -10.30
CA ARG A 211 21.95 9.30 -9.63
C ARG A 211 21.31 8.20 -10.48
N LEU A 212 20.47 8.56 -11.43
CA LEU A 212 19.93 7.64 -12.45
C LEU A 212 20.88 7.44 -13.64
N GLY A 213 22.10 8.00 -13.61
CA GLY A 213 23.08 7.90 -14.67
C GLY A 213 22.97 8.99 -15.74
N GLY A 214 22.04 9.93 -15.60
CA GLY A 214 21.83 11.02 -16.57
C GLY A 214 21.23 10.57 -17.90
N GLY A 215 21.12 11.52 -18.82
CA GLY A 215 20.66 11.28 -20.19
C GLY A 215 19.16 10.96 -20.32
N VAL A 216 18.77 10.54 -21.52
CA VAL A 216 17.36 10.38 -21.92
C VAL A 216 16.56 9.44 -21.04
N MET A 217 17.17 8.36 -20.53
CA MET A 217 16.46 7.42 -19.65
C MET A 217 16.16 8.04 -18.28
N ALA A 218 17.10 8.81 -17.72
CA ALA A 218 16.90 9.52 -16.48
C ALA A 218 15.82 10.59 -16.62
N ASP A 219 15.84 11.34 -17.74
CA ASP A 219 14.80 12.33 -18.06
C ASP A 219 13.43 11.66 -18.14
N ALA A 220 13.32 10.54 -18.85
CA ALA A 220 12.07 9.81 -19.02
C ALA A 220 11.52 9.27 -17.67
N ILE A 221 12.37 8.75 -16.80
CA ILE A 221 11.95 8.31 -15.45
C ILE A 221 11.48 9.49 -14.61
N MET A 222 12.23 10.60 -14.63
CA MET A 222 11.89 11.81 -13.88
C MET A 222 10.56 12.40 -14.33
N ASP A 223 10.32 12.44 -15.64
CA ASP A 223 9.06 12.92 -16.21
C ASP A 223 7.86 12.14 -15.64
N ARG A 224 7.91 10.82 -15.65
CA ARG A 224 6.83 9.94 -15.19
C ARG A 224 6.61 9.95 -13.69
N ILE A 225 7.65 10.23 -12.92
CA ILE A 225 7.54 10.24 -11.46
C ILE A 225 7.14 11.60 -10.93
N VAL A 226 7.80 12.67 -11.41
CA VAL A 226 7.76 13.98 -10.74
C VAL A 226 6.57 14.82 -11.19
N HIS A 227 6.21 14.82 -12.47
CA HIS A 227 5.15 15.69 -13.00
C HIS A 227 3.77 15.37 -12.43
N ASN A 228 3.52 14.11 -12.04
CA ASN A 228 2.26 13.70 -11.41
C ASN A 228 2.50 13.23 -9.96
N ALA A 229 3.17 14.06 -9.14
CA ALA A 229 3.52 13.69 -7.78
C ALA A 229 3.15 14.74 -6.74
N ASP A 230 2.58 14.28 -5.63
CA ASP A 230 2.46 15.06 -4.40
C ASP A 230 3.74 14.90 -3.56
N THR A 231 4.43 15.99 -3.26
CA THR A 231 5.65 15.96 -2.44
C THR A 231 5.36 16.27 -0.98
N VAL A 232 5.82 15.39 -0.10
CA VAL A 232 5.76 15.54 1.36
C VAL A 232 7.18 15.66 1.91
N ASP A 233 7.53 16.82 2.45
CA ASP A 233 8.81 17.03 3.13
C ASP A 233 8.62 16.86 4.64
N LEU A 234 9.35 15.92 5.23
CA LEU A 234 9.33 15.64 6.67
C LEU A 234 10.38 16.46 7.45
N GLY A 235 11.10 17.33 6.75
CA GLY A 235 12.11 18.20 7.37
C GLY A 235 13.28 17.44 8.00
N LYS A 236 13.87 18.08 9.03
CA LYS A 236 15.11 17.62 9.66
C LYS A 236 14.90 16.91 11.01
N VAL A 237 13.66 16.76 11.47
CA VAL A 237 13.36 16.19 12.78
C VAL A 237 13.67 14.69 12.80
N ASN A 238 14.52 14.27 13.74
CA ASN A 238 14.78 12.84 13.96
C ASN A 238 13.73 12.26 14.91
N MET A 239 12.75 11.56 14.35
CA MET A 239 11.66 10.95 15.13
C MET A 239 12.13 9.84 16.05
N ARG A 240 13.24 9.15 15.74
CA ARG A 240 13.81 8.12 16.62
C ARG A 240 14.33 8.71 17.92
N GLU A 241 15.06 9.84 17.83
CA GLU A 241 15.55 10.55 19.01
C GLU A 241 14.39 11.15 19.83
N LEU A 242 13.39 11.73 19.14
CA LEU A 242 12.23 12.31 19.81
C LEU A 242 11.43 11.27 20.59
N LEU A 243 11.23 10.09 20.02
CA LEU A 243 10.53 8.99 20.68
C LEU A 243 11.35 8.41 21.85
N ALA A 244 12.66 8.26 21.69
CA ALA A 244 13.54 7.79 22.78
C ALA A 244 13.48 8.73 24.00
N ARG A 245 13.48 10.06 23.79
CA ARG A 245 13.36 11.05 24.87
C ARG A 245 12.01 11.06 25.59
N LYS A 246 10.93 10.57 24.97
CA LYS A 246 9.60 10.48 25.58
C LYS A 246 9.42 9.21 26.43
N GLN A 247 10.32 8.25 26.30
CA GLN A 247 10.31 6.99 27.06
C GLN A 247 11.28 7.02 28.25
N SER A 248 12.12 8.06 28.35
CA SER A 248 13.00 8.35 29.48
C SER A 248 12.31 9.31 30.45
#